data_fb405fd1db77a9336091eda2b9dc12f0
#
_entry.id   fb405fd1db77a9336091eda2b9dc12f0
#
_cell.length_a   1.000
_cell.length_b   1.000
_cell.length_c   1.000
_cell.angle_alpha   90.00
_cell.angle_beta   90.00
_cell.angle_gamma   90.00
#
_symmetry.space_group_name_H-M   'P 1'
#
loop_
_entity.id
_entity.type
_entity.pdbx_description
1 polymer ?
#
loop_
_entity_poly.entity_id
_entity_poly.type
_entity_poly.pdbx_seq_one_letter_code
_entity_poly.pdbx_strand_id
1 'polypeptide(L)'
;SKQLVSFSASCGDQASLSRNGLNPQLNWVFKQADDPLTLTASGFVCQSKQSGTTQQLASFYNRNVVKPESWSTIQKDLNQRLPIYKASFKQSAAKYNLDWHLLAAIGYQESYLKPSSVSPTGVRGLMMLTNSTAQAMGVSNRSDPIQSIQGGAKYYDLMLDQFANVPYPDRNWYALVAYNMGPGAVNQIQKRIKAQGKDPNQWVNLYDYLQRNQAR
;
A
#
# COMPACT_ATOMS: atom_id res chain seq x y z
N SER A 1 -4.59 -23.99 -21.10
CA SER A 1 -4.14 -24.25 -19.72
C SER A 1 -3.51 -23.01 -19.14
N LYS A 2 -3.70 -22.78 -17.84
CA LYS A 2 -3.07 -21.68 -17.12
C LYS A 2 -1.64 -22.08 -16.78
N GLN A 3 -0.69 -21.17 -16.98
CA GLN A 3 0.69 -21.40 -16.57
C GLN A 3 0.96 -20.70 -15.24
N LEU A 4 1.71 -21.36 -14.37
CA LEU A 4 2.08 -20.88 -13.06
C LEU A 4 3.58 -20.55 -13.04
N VAL A 5 3.94 -19.35 -12.60
CA VAL A 5 5.31 -19.00 -12.24
C VAL A 5 5.40 -19.04 -10.72
N SER A 6 6.10 -20.03 -10.20
CA SER A 6 6.24 -20.23 -8.77
C SER A 6 7.40 -19.44 -8.20
N PHE A 7 7.14 -18.68 -7.14
CA PHE A 7 8.17 -18.03 -6.34
C PHE A 7 8.79 -18.97 -5.30
N SER A 8 8.13 -20.08 -5.00
CA SER A 8 8.51 -20.96 -3.89
C SER A 8 9.70 -21.86 -4.17
N ALA A 9 9.76 -22.40 -5.36
CA ALA A 9 10.65 -23.54 -5.64
C ALA A 9 12.13 -23.21 -5.49
N SER A 10 12.46 -21.96 -5.33
CA SER A 10 13.86 -21.59 -5.45
C SER A 10 14.26 -20.31 -4.74
N CYS A 11 13.35 -19.63 -4.06
CA CYS A 11 13.60 -18.34 -3.44
C CYS A 11 14.05 -18.40 -1.97
N GLY A 12 14.57 -19.54 -1.53
CA GLY A 12 15.15 -19.65 -0.19
C GLY A 12 14.19 -20.15 0.87
N ASP A 13 14.35 -19.70 2.05
CA ASP A 13 13.84 -20.26 3.29
C ASP A 13 12.30 -20.30 3.37
N GLN A 14 11.69 -21.43 2.96
CA GLN A 14 10.26 -21.69 3.14
C GLN A 14 9.82 -21.62 4.60
N ALA A 15 10.71 -21.96 5.52
CA ALA A 15 10.45 -21.89 6.96
C ALA A 15 10.32 -20.44 7.43
N SER A 16 11.09 -19.50 6.84
CA SER A 16 10.97 -18.07 7.13
C SER A 16 9.64 -17.50 6.62
N LEU A 17 9.22 -17.86 5.42
CA LEU A 17 7.92 -17.43 4.87
C LEU A 17 6.76 -17.96 5.71
N SER A 18 6.79 -19.23 6.10
CA SER A 18 5.76 -19.84 6.94
C SER A 18 5.70 -19.22 8.34
N ARG A 19 6.84 -18.92 8.95
CA ARG A 19 6.92 -18.22 10.26
C ARG A 19 6.28 -16.83 10.22
N ASN A 20 6.33 -16.17 9.08
CA ASN A 20 5.72 -14.84 8.88
C ASN A 20 4.27 -14.92 8.37
N GLY A 21 3.64 -16.08 8.39
CA GLY A 21 2.26 -16.28 7.96
C GLY A 21 2.06 -16.13 6.45
N LEU A 22 3.12 -16.13 5.66
CA LEU A 22 3.06 -16.09 4.22
C LEU A 22 2.99 -17.50 3.65
N ASN A 23 2.12 -17.71 2.65
CA ASN A 23 2.11 -18.96 1.93
C ASN A 23 3.43 -19.11 1.15
N PRO A 24 4.24 -20.16 1.41
CA PRO A 24 5.49 -20.37 0.70
C PRO A 24 5.30 -20.69 -0.79
N GLN A 25 4.08 -20.95 -1.23
CA GLN A 25 3.72 -21.24 -2.61
C GLN A 25 2.97 -20.08 -3.28
N LEU A 26 3.57 -18.89 -3.27
CA LEU A 26 3.06 -17.78 -4.05
C LEU A 26 3.34 -18.02 -5.54
N ASN A 27 2.29 -17.98 -6.34
CA ASN A 27 2.39 -18.18 -7.77
C ASN A 27 1.74 -17.02 -8.53
N TRP A 28 2.39 -16.56 -9.59
CA TRP A 28 1.73 -15.76 -10.61
C TRP A 28 0.99 -16.67 -11.58
N VAL A 29 -0.27 -16.37 -11.85
CA VAL A 29 -1.12 -17.14 -12.75
C VAL A 29 -1.30 -16.36 -14.04
N PHE A 30 -0.85 -16.94 -15.15
CA PHE A 30 -1.01 -16.37 -16.49
C PHE A 30 -2.22 -16.98 -17.18
N LYS A 31 -2.90 -16.17 -17.99
CA LYS A 31 -4.16 -16.57 -18.64
C LYS A 31 -3.96 -17.69 -19.66
N GLN A 32 -2.81 -17.71 -20.33
CA GLN A 32 -2.45 -18.69 -21.35
C GLN A 32 -1.07 -19.28 -21.03
N ALA A 33 -0.85 -20.52 -21.45
CA ALA A 33 0.40 -21.24 -21.20
C ALA A 33 1.61 -20.66 -21.97
N ASP A 34 1.34 -20.03 -23.09
CA ASP A 34 2.31 -19.43 -24.02
C ASP A 34 2.37 -17.90 -23.95
N ASP A 35 1.83 -17.30 -22.85
CA ASP A 35 1.88 -15.87 -22.64
C ASP A 35 3.35 -15.39 -22.57
N PRO A 36 3.79 -14.48 -23.45
CA PRO A 36 5.16 -13.95 -23.45
C PRO A 36 5.62 -13.40 -22.12
N LEU A 37 4.68 -12.87 -21.30
CA LEU A 37 4.95 -12.39 -19.95
C LEU A 37 5.41 -13.51 -19.01
N THR A 38 5.09 -14.77 -19.28
CA THR A 38 5.53 -15.92 -18.47
C THR A 38 7.05 -16.05 -18.48
N LEU A 39 7.67 -15.91 -19.65
CA LEU A 39 9.13 -15.96 -19.79
C LEU A 39 9.80 -14.77 -19.11
N THR A 40 9.23 -13.58 -19.29
CA THR A 40 9.71 -12.34 -18.65
C THR A 40 9.61 -12.46 -17.12
N ALA A 41 8.48 -12.95 -16.60
CA ALA A 41 8.27 -13.15 -15.18
C ALA A 41 9.23 -14.20 -14.59
N SER A 42 9.42 -15.31 -15.29
CA SER A 42 10.38 -16.36 -14.89
C SER A 42 11.81 -15.85 -14.87
N GLY A 43 12.21 -15.10 -15.91
CA GLY A 43 13.51 -14.45 -16.00
C GLY A 43 13.72 -13.44 -14.86
N PHE A 44 12.73 -12.61 -14.57
CA PHE A 44 12.77 -11.65 -13.45
C PHE A 44 12.94 -12.34 -12.10
N VAL A 45 12.17 -13.41 -11.84
CA VAL A 45 12.28 -14.17 -10.59
C VAL A 45 13.67 -14.80 -10.45
N CYS A 46 14.18 -15.42 -11.52
CA CYS A 46 15.53 -16.01 -11.53
C CYS A 46 16.61 -14.96 -11.31
N GLN A 47 16.54 -13.83 -12.01
CA GLN A 47 17.50 -12.73 -11.88
C GLN A 47 17.48 -12.11 -10.49
N SER A 48 16.29 -11.82 -9.95
CA SER A 48 16.12 -11.25 -8.61
C SER A 48 16.66 -12.17 -7.52
N LYS A 49 16.60 -13.48 -7.74
CA LYS A 49 17.16 -14.48 -6.87
C LYS A 49 18.68 -14.53 -6.95
N GLN A 50 19.23 -14.60 -8.16
CA GLN A 50 20.68 -14.63 -8.40
C GLN A 50 21.39 -13.37 -7.91
N SER A 51 20.75 -12.19 -8.05
CA SER A 51 21.27 -10.92 -7.56
C SER A 51 21.13 -10.74 -6.05
N GLY A 52 20.44 -11.64 -5.34
CA GLY A 52 20.14 -11.51 -3.93
C GLY A 52 19.05 -10.48 -3.59
N THR A 53 18.43 -9.84 -4.58
CA THR A 53 17.40 -8.81 -4.39
C THR A 53 16.22 -9.34 -3.60
N THR A 54 15.75 -10.55 -3.92
CA THR A 54 14.64 -11.19 -3.18
C THR A 54 14.98 -11.39 -1.71
N GLN A 55 16.21 -11.79 -1.42
CA GLN A 55 16.66 -12.03 -0.05
C GLN A 55 16.88 -10.72 0.72
N GLN A 56 17.36 -9.68 0.05
CA GLN A 56 17.48 -8.35 0.63
C GLN A 56 16.11 -7.76 0.98
N LEU A 57 15.12 -7.88 0.09
CA LEU A 57 13.74 -7.46 0.33
C LEU A 57 13.11 -8.25 1.47
N ALA A 58 13.23 -9.57 1.48
CA ALA A 58 12.73 -10.41 2.57
C ALA A 58 13.37 -10.05 3.90
N SER A 59 14.67 -9.83 3.92
CA SER A 59 15.41 -9.41 5.13
C SER A 59 15.00 -8.02 5.60
N PHE A 60 14.77 -7.09 4.68
CA PHE A 60 14.27 -5.74 4.99
C PHE A 60 12.89 -5.81 5.64
N TYR A 61 11.95 -6.53 5.02
CA TYR A 61 10.60 -6.69 5.56
C TYR A 61 10.58 -7.45 6.88
N ASN A 62 11.37 -8.51 7.03
CA ASN A 62 11.47 -9.25 8.29
C ASN A 62 12.02 -8.42 9.45
N ARG A 63 12.93 -7.49 9.18
CA ARG A 63 13.50 -6.62 10.22
C ARG A 63 12.63 -5.43 10.58
N ASN A 64 11.86 -4.92 9.63
CA ASN A 64 11.24 -3.59 9.76
C ASN A 64 9.72 -3.62 9.83
N VAL A 65 9.06 -4.75 9.50
CA VAL A 65 7.64 -4.63 9.19
C VAL A 65 6.71 -5.03 10.33
N VAL A 66 6.91 -6.06 11.07
CA VAL A 66 5.96 -6.34 12.17
C VAL A 66 6.58 -7.22 13.25
N LYS A 67 6.59 -6.74 14.48
CA LYS A 67 6.90 -7.60 15.63
C LYS A 67 5.80 -8.66 15.79
N PRO A 68 6.13 -9.90 16.21
CA PRO A 68 5.13 -10.98 16.40
C PRO A 68 3.94 -10.58 17.29
N GLU A 69 4.19 -9.79 18.32
CA GLU A 69 3.15 -9.30 19.24
C GLU A 69 2.17 -8.34 18.53
N SER A 70 2.69 -7.50 17.63
CA SER A 70 1.85 -6.60 16.84
C SER A 70 0.98 -7.36 15.83
N TRP A 71 1.50 -8.47 15.29
CA TRP A 71 0.76 -9.29 14.33
C TRP A 71 -0.48 -9.95 14.94
N SER A 72 -0.38 -10.49 16.16
CA SER A 72 -1.53 -11.04 16.86
C SER A 72 -2.62 -10.01 17.12
N THR A 73 -2.24 -8.77 17.45
CA THR A 73 -3.16 -7.65 17.63
C THR A 73 -3.83 -7.26 16.31
N ILE A 74 -3.07 -7.16 15.22
CA ILE A 74 -3.60 -6.88 13.87
C ILE A 74 -4.61 -7.94 13.47
N GLN A 75 -4.28 -9.22 13.63
CA GLN A 75 -5.21 -10.31 13.29
C GLN A 75 -6.50 -10.24 14.10
N LYS A 76 -6.42 -10.00 15.41
CA LYS A 76 -7.60 -9.82 16.26
C LYS A 76 -8.47 -8.67 15.77
N ASP A 77 -7.88 -7.52 15.50
CA ASP A 77 -8.58 -6.33 15.04
C ASP A 77 -9.24 -6.56 13.68
N LEU A 78 -8.53 -7.19 12.74
CA LEU A 78 -9.06 -7.52 11.42
C LEU A 78 -10.22 -8.51 11.51
N ASN A 79 -10.09 -9.55 12.33
CA ASN A 79 -11.15 -10.54 12.50
C ASN A 79 -12.42 -9.93 13.11
N GLN A 80 -12.28 -8.95 13.99
CA GLN A 80 -13.41 -8.32 14.68
C GLN A 80 -14.05 -7.18 13.88
N ARG A 81 -13.27 -6.37 13.16
CA ARG A 81 -13.74 -5.10 12.56
C ARG A 81 -13.87 -5.16 11.05
N LEU A 82 -12.95 -5.83 10.35
CA LEU A 82 -12.97 -5.86 8.90
C LEU A 82 -14.27 -6.45 8.32
N PRO A 83 -14.87 -7.53 8.87
CA PRO A 83 -16.13 -8.07 8.35
C PRO A 83 -17.26 -7.05 8.29
N ILE A 84 -17.30 -6.11 9.25
CA ILE A 84 -18.34 -5.07 9.35
C ILE A 84 -18.29 -4.12 8.14
N TYR A 85 -17.09 -3.81 7.65
CA TYR A 85 -16.87 -2.80 6.60
C TYR A 85 -16.45 -3.37 5.25
N LYS A 86 -16.24 -4.69 5.16
CA LYS A 86 -15.71 -5.36 3.96
C LYS A 86 -16.52 -5.08 2.70
N ALA A 87 -17.84 -5.09 2.81
CA ALA A 87 -18.73 -4.78 1.67
C ALA A 87 -18.53 -3.35 1.19
N SER A 88 -18.45 -2.38 2.11
CA SER A 88 -18.25 -0.97 1.80
C SER A 88 -16.86 -0.72 1.17
N PHE A 89 -15.82 -1.37 1.66
CA PHE A 89 -14.50 -1.32 1.04
C PHE A 89 -14.50 -1.87 -0.38
N LYS A 90 -15.11 -3.04 -0.61
CA LYS A 90 -15.21 -3.63 -1.96
C LYS A 90 -15.99 -2.74 -2.92
N GLN A 91 -17.12 -2.22 -2.50
CA GLN A 91 -17.96 -1.35 -3.32
C GLN A 91 -17.24 -0.05 -3.69
N SER A 92 -16.61 0.60 -2.70
CA SER A 92 -15.90 1.85 -2.92
C SER A 92 -14.64 1.66 -3.77
N ALA A 93 -13.89 0.58 -3.57
CA ALA A 93 -12.74 0.24 -4.37
C ALA A 93 -13.11 -0.06 -5.83
N ALA A 94 -14.18 -0.82 -6.06
CA ALA A 94 -14.67 -1.14 -7.41
C ALA A 94 -15.02 0.10 -8.21
N LYS A 95 -15.58 1.13 -7.58
CA LYS A 95 -15.95 2.39 -8.22
C LYS A 95 -14.76 3.10 -8.89
N TYR A 96 -13.57 2.95 -8.32
CA TYR A 96 -12.33 3.62 -8.77
C TYR A 96 -11.29 2.62 -9.29
N ASN A 97 -11.68 1.38 -9.53
CA ASN A 97 -10.78 0.29 -9.96
C ASN A 97 -9.56 0.12 -9.03
N LEU A 98 -9.79 0.21 -7.73
CA LEU A 98 -8.77 0.05 -6.69
C LEU A 98 -8.80 -1.36 -6.11
N ASP A 99 -7.67 -1.79 -5.52
CA ASP A 99 -7.65 -2.97 -4.67
C ASP A 99 -8.30 -2.66 -3.32
N TRP A 100 -9.40 -3.36 -2.99
CA TRP A 100 -10.11 -3.16 -1.73
C TRP A 100 -9.26 -3.54 -0.50
N HIS A 101 -8.30 -4.46 -0.64
CA HIS A 101 -7.38 -4.81 0.45
C HIS A 101 -6.46 -3.63 0.80
N LEU A 102 -5.96 -2.93 -0.22
CA LEU A 102 -5.16 -1.72 -0.02
C LEU A 102 -5.99 -0.63 0.66
N LEU A 103 -7.22 -0.42 0.21
CA LEU A 103 -8.11 0.56 0.81
C LEU A 103 -8.43 0.23 2.27
N ALA A 104 -8.66 -1.05 2.59
CA ALA A 104 -8.85 -1.52 3.96
C ALA A 104 -7.58 -1.37 4.81
N ALA A 105 -6.40 -1.59 4.22
CA ALA A 105 -5.12 -1.38 4.89
C ALA A 105 -4.89 0.10 5.23
N ILE A 106 -5.25 1.02 4.34
CA ILE A 106 -5.24 2.47 4.63
C ILE A 106 -6.15 2.75 5.84
N GLY A 107 -7.40 2.27 5.82
CA GLY A 107 -8.33 2.47 6.94
C GLY A 107 -7.82 1.88 8.25
N TYR A 108 -7.14 0.73 8.21
CA TYR A 108 -6.52 0.15 9.39
C TYR A 108 -5.36 1.01 9.90
N GLN A 109 -4.48 1.46 9.02
CA GLN A 109 -3.36 2.34 9.37
C GLN A 109 -3.83 3.66 9.98
N GLU A 110 -4.92 4.23 9.46
CA GLU A 110 -5.44 5.52 9.88
C GLU A 110 -6.17 5.45 11.23
N SER A 111 -6.98 4.42 11.46
CA SER A 111 -7.91 4.39 12.60
C SER A 111 -8.01 3.04 13.32
N TYR A 112 -7.24 2.04 12.91
CA TYR A 112 -7.47 0.63 13.30
C TYR A 112 -8.91 0.16 12.98
N LEU A 113 -9.51 0.66 11.90
CA LEU A 113 -10.91 0.46 11.49
C LEU A 113 -11.93 0.89 12.58
N LYS A 114 -11.64 1.96 13.32
CA LYS A 114 -12.52 2.51 14.36
C LYS A 114 -13.16 3.81 13.86
N PRO A 115 -14.49 3.84 13.60
CA PRO A 115 -15.16 5.06 13.10
C PRO A 115 -15.11 6.24 14.07
N SER A 116 -15.00 5.96 15.37
CA SER A 116 -14.94 6.99 16.43
C SER A 116 -13.56 7.64 16.58
N SER A 117 -12.57 7.22 15.79
CA SER A 117 -11.20 7.76 15.90
C SER A 117 -11.15 9.25 15.58
N VAL A 118 -10.42 9.97 16.43
CA VAL A 118 -10.15 11.40 16.29
C VAL A 118 -8.67 11.64 16.58
N SER A 119 -7.98 12.33 15.67
CA SER A 119 -6.59 12.71 15.89
C SER A 119 -6.48 14.00 16.73
N PRO A 120 -5.31 14.28 17.32
CA PRO A 120 -5.06 15.55 18.01
C PRO A 120 -5.28 16.78 17.13
N THR A 121 -5.14 16.65 15.81
CA THR A 121 -5.35 17.72 14.82
C THR A 121 -6.79 17.80 14.31
N GLY A 122 -7.71 17.00 14.86
CA GLY A 122 -9.13 17.06 14.55
C GLY A 122 -9.55 16.31 13.27
N VAL A 123 -8.69 15.51 12.66
CA VAL A 123 -9.09 14.54 11.63
C VAL A 123 -9.95 13.45 12.26
N ARG A 124 -10.96 12.97 11.54
CA ARG A 124 -11.97 12.07 12.09
C ARG A 124 -12.37 10.95 11.15
N GLY A 125 -12.90 9.90 11.76
CA GLY A 125 -13.56 8.80 11.10
C GLY A 125 -12.61 7.68 10.69
N LEU A 126 -13.18 6.67 10.05
CA LEU A 126 -12.46 5.44 9.72
C LEU A 126 -11.27 5.67 8.76
N MET A 127 -11.41 6.61 7.82
CA MET A 127 -10.36 6.97 6.85
C MET A 127 -9.63 8.27 7.23
N MET A 128 -9.86 8.84 8.41
CA MET A 128 -9.19 10.01 8.97
C MET A 128 -9.15 11.20 8.02
N LEU A 129 -10.34 11.65 7.57
CA LEU A 129 -10.47 12.78 6.69
C LEU A 129 -10.45 14.11 7.46
N THR A 130 -9.78 15.12 6.91
CA THR A 130 -9.93 16.51 7.36
C THR A 130 -11.31 17.04 6.94
N ASN A 131 -11.75 18.15 7.54
CA ASN A 131 -13.00 18.79 7.10
C ASN A 131 -12.94 19.21 5.65
N SER A 132 -11.84 19.81 5.22
CA SER A 132 -11.65 20.28 3.84
C SER A 132 -11.62 19.11 2.84
N THR A 133 -10.94 18.02 3.17
CA THR A 133 -10.91 16.83 2.31
C THR A 133 -12.28 16.18 2.24
N ALA A 134 -12.99 16.02 3.36
CA ALA A 134 -14.33 15.46 3.38
C ALA A 134 -15.29 16.29 2.50
N GLN A 135 -15.28 17.60 2.64
CA GLN A 135 -16.08 18.52 1.82
C GLN A 135 -15.73 18.40 0.34
N ALA A 136 -14.45 18.41 -0.02
CA ALA A 136 -13.98 18.25 -1.39
C ALA A 136 -14.38 16.90 -2.02
N MET A 137 -14.44 15.85 -1.21
CA MET A 137 -14.84 14.50 -1.64
C MET A 137 -16.37 14.31 -1.64
N GLY A 138 -17.15 15.28 -1.15
CA GLY A 138 -18.62 15.20 -1.08
C GLY A 138 -19.11 14.38 0.13
N VAL A 139 -18.31 14.30 1.19
CA VAL A 139 -18.65 13.61 2.43
C VAL A 139 -19.31 14.61 3.39
N SER A 140 -20.57 14.37 3.73
CA SER A 140 -21.33 15.21 4.66
C SER A 140 -21.06 14.86 6.13
N ASN A 141 -20.82 13.59 6.42
CA ASN A 141 -20.48 13.09 7.74
C ASN A 141 -19.27 12.16 7.69
N ARG A 142 -18.09 12.67 7.99
CA ARG A 142 -16.85 11.89 8.02
C ARG A 142 -16.75 10.88 9.18
N SER A 143 -17.63 10.97 10.17
CA SER A 143 -17.75 10.00 11.26
C SER A 143 -18.64 8.82 10.89
N ASP A 144 -19.47 8.93 9.86
CA ASP A 144 -20.18 7.81 9.27
C ASP A 144 -19.17 6.90 8.53
N PRO A 145 -19.07 5.60 8.90
CA PRO A 145 -18.03 4.73 8.36
C PRO A 145 -18.16 4.51 6.84
N ILE A 146 -19.38 4.44 6.31
CA ILE A 146 -19.61 4.21 4.89
C ILE A 146 -19.19 5.44 4.09
N GLN A 147 -19.62 6.63 4.51
CA GLN A 147 -19.21 7.88 3.88
C GLN A 147 -17.70 8.11 3.99
N SER A 148 -17.11 7.78 5.14
CA SER A 148 -15.66 7.88 5.35
C SER A 148 -14.89 6.99 4.36
N ILE A 149 -15.31 5.73 4.18
CA ILE A 149 -14.70 4.79 3.23
C ILE A 149 -14.85 5.30 1.79
N GLN A 150 -16.03 5.78 1.41
CA GLN A 150 -16.29 6.35 0.07
C GLN A 150 -15.40 7.57 -0.21
N GLY A 151 -15.32 8.48 0.76
CA GLY A 151 -14.48 9.67 0.66
C GLY A 151 -12.99 9.33 0.62
N GLY A 152 -12.55 8.39 1.43
CA GLY A 152 -11.18 7.91 1.45
C GLY A 152 -10.77 7.23 0.15
N ALA A 153 -11.65 6.42 -0.45
CA ALA A 153 -11.41 5.80 -1.76
C ALA A 153 -11.27 6.86 -2.86
N LYS A 154 -12.18 7.83 -2.90
CA LYS A 154 -12.12 8.94 -3.86
C LYS A 154 -10.86 9.79 -3.68
N TYR A 155 -10.47 10.04 -2.44
CA TYR A 155 -9.28 10.81 -2.14
C TYR A 155 -7.99 10.06 -2.54
N TYR A 156 -7.92 8.76 -2.30
CA TYR A 156 -6.79 7.96 -2.75
C TYR A 156 -6.68 7.90 -4.28
N ASP A 157 -7.80 7.74 -4.98
CA ASP A 157 -7.86 7.80 -6.44
C ASP A 157 -7.38 9.16 -6.97
N LEU A 158 -7.82 10.26 -6.33
CA LEU A 158 -7.33 11.60 -6.65
C LEU A 158 -5.81 11.73 -6.44
N MET A 159 -5.25 11.08 -5.41
CA MET A 159 -3.80 11.08 -5.19
C MET A 159 -3.06 10.30 -6.30
N LEU A 160 -3.59 9.20 -6.77
CA LEU A 160 -3.04 8.49 -7.93
C LEU A 160 -3.02 9.39 -9.18
N ASP A 161 -4.08 10.15 -9.43
CA ASP A 161 -4.15 11.08 -10.56
C ASP A 161 -3.16 12.24 -10.42
N GLN A 162 -2.97 12.77 -9.22
CA GLN A 162 -1.99 13.81 -8.94
C GLN A 162 -0.54 13.40 -9.29
N PHE A 163 -0.24 12.10 -9.19
CA PHE A 163 1.06 11.52 -9.49
C PHE A 163 1.03 10.64 -10.76
N ALA A 164 0.20 10.99 -11.74
CA ALA A 164 0.06 10.24 -12.98
C ALA A 164 1.36 10.11 -13.79
N ASN A 165 2.30 11.05 -13.63
CA ASN A 165 3.62 11.02 -14.23
C ASN A 165 4.63 10.10 -13.53
N VAL A 166 4.30 9.58 -12.34
CA VAL A 166 5.10 8.57 -11.66
C VAL A 166 4.67 7.19 -12.18
N PRO A 167 5.59 6.36 -12.70
CA PRO A 167 5.22 5.04 -13.20
C PRO A 167 4.79 4.09 -12.07
N TYR A 168 3.93 3.11 -12.39
CA TYR A 168 3.66 1.99 -11.48
C TYR A 168 4.89 1.07 -11.38
N PRO A 169 5.16 0.45 -10.23
CA PRO A 169 4.35 0.47 -8.99
C PRO A 169 4.60 1.69 -8.09
N ASP A 170 5.59 2.53 -8.38
CA ASP A 170 6.01 3.64 -7.52
C ASP A 170 4.89 4.63 -7.25
N ARG A 171 3.99 4.85 -8.22
CA ARG A 171 2.82 5.73 -8.09
C ARG A 171 1.99 5.42 -6.85
N ASN A 172 1.80 4.15 -6.52
CA ASN A 172 1.05 3.75 -5.32
C ASN A 172 1.68 4.30 -4.04
N TRP A 173 3.00 4.26 -3.94
CA TRP A 173 3.73 4.76 -2.78
C TRP A 173 3.64 6.28 -2.68
N TYR A 174 3.74 6.99 -3.81
CA TYR A 174 3.54 8.44 -3.85
C TYR A 174 2.13 8.82 -3.39
N ALA A 175 1.12 8.11 -3.88
CA ALA A 175 -0.27 8.33 -3.49
C ALA A 175 -0.51 8.06 -2.00
N LEU A 176 0.09 7.01 -1.42
CA LEU A 176 0.01 6.71 0.01
C LEU A 176 0.68 7.80 0.87
N VAL A 177 1.86 8.25 0.48
CA VAL A 177 2.54 9.36 1.18
C VAL A 177 1.72 10.64 1.08
N ALA A 178 1.16 10.93 -0.11
CA ALA A 178 0.31 12.10 -0.31
C ALA A 178 -1.03 12.02 0.43
N TYR A 179 -1.58 10.82 0.59
CA TYR A 179 -2.77 10.61 1.42
C TYR A 179 -2.52 11.06 2.86
N ASN A 180 -1.34 10.71 3.41
CA ASN A 180 -0.96 11.00 4.79
C ASN A 180 -0.54 12.45 5.01
N MET A 181 0.38 12.98 4.19
CA MET A 181 0.99 14.32 4.42
C MET A 181 0.51 15.41 3.45
N GLY A 182 -0.38 15.07 2.54
CA GLY A 182 -0.89 15.95 1.51
C GLY A 182 -0.02 15.99 0.24
N PRO A 183 -0.63 16.19 -0.95
CA PRO A 183 0.09 16.20 -2.21
C PRO A 183 1.05 17.38 -2.35
N GLY A 184 0.73 18.52 -1.73
CA GLY A 184 1.60 19.70 -1.73
C GLY A 184 2.95 19.44 -1.08
N ALA A 185 2.97 18.73 0.05
CA ALA A 185 4.20 18.34 0.72
C ALA A 185 5.06 17.41 -0.14
N VAL A 186 4.44 16.41 -0.78
CA VAL A 186 5.15 15.49 -1.69
C VAL A 186 5.74 16.24 -2.89
N ASN A 187 4.97 17.16 -3.49
CA ASN A 187 5.46 17.99 -4.59
C ASN A 187 6.66 18.84 -4.18
N GLN A 188 6.69 19.39 -2.96
CA GLN A 188 7.85 20.12 -2.45
C GLN A 188 9.08 19.20 -2.29
N ILE A 189 8.87 17.98 -1.80
CA ILE A 189 9.95 16.99 -1.70
C ILE A 189 10.49 16.63 -3.09
N GLN A 190 9.62 16.40 -4.08
CA GLN A 190 10.01 16.15 -5.46
C GLN A 190 10.90 17.28 -6.03
N LYS A 191 10.53 18.54 -5.77
CA LYS A 191 11.36 19.69 -6.19
C LYS A 191 12.75 19.66 -5.54
N ARG A 192 12.86 19.29 -4.27
CA ARG A 192 14.12 19.17 -3.54
C ARG A 192 14.97 18.02 -4.06
N ILE A 193 14.36 16.86 -4.35
CA ILE A 193 15.04 15.70 -4.95
C ILE A 193 15.60 16.07 -6.31
N LYS A 194 14.82 16.77 -7.14
CA LYS A 194 15.25 17.25 -8.46
C LYS A 194 16.42 18.23 -8.36
N ALA A 195 16.40 19.15 -7.38
CA ALA A 195 17.48 20.09 -7.13
C ALA A 195 18.80 19.38 -6.70
N GLN A 196 18.72 18.15 -6.19
CA GLN A 196 19.88 17.32 -5.88
C GLN A 196 20.38 16.50 -7.08
N GLY A 197 19.82 16.71 -8.28
CA GLY A 197 20.18 15.98 -9.49
C GLY A 197 19.64 14.55 -9.55
N LYS A 198 18.66 14.22 -8.71
CA LYS A 198 18.03 12.89 -8.68
C LYS A 198 16.67 12.92 -9.36
N ASP A 199 16.21 11.75 -9.83
CA ASP A 199 14.88 11.61 -10.40
C ASP A 199 13.79 11.76 -9.30
N PRO A 200 12.91 12.77 -9.37
CA PRO A 200 11.87 13.00 -8.38
C PRO A 200 10.70 12.01 -8.47
N ASN A 201 10.66 11.18 -9.52
CA ASN A 201 9.56 10.24 -9.78
C ASN A 201 9.92 8.79 -9.43
N GLN A 202 11.09 8.54 -8.82
CA GLN A 202 11.47 7.23 -8.32
C GLN A 202 11.23 7.12 -6.81
N TRP A 203 10.52 6.07 -6.40
CA TRP A 203 10.20 5.80 -4.99
C TRP A 203 11.44 5.77 -4.10
N VAL A 204 12.51 5.15 -4.54
CA VAL A 204 13.76 5.05 -3.77
C VAL A 204 14.28 6.43 -3.34
N ASN A 205 14.17 7.44 -4.20
CA ASN A 205 14.63 8.80 -3.90
C ASN A 205 13.69 9.52 -2.92
N LEU A 206 12.37 9.32 -3.05
CA LEU A 206 11.39 9.84 -2.09
C LEU A 206 11.55 9.18 -0.72
N TYR A 207 11.71 7.86 -0.69
CA TYR A 207 11.92 7.10 0.53
C TYR A 207 13.19 7.56 1.28
N ASP A 208 14.32 7.64 0.57
CA ASP A 208 15.57 8.15 1.12
C ASP A 208 15.43 9.56 1.73
N TYR A 209 14.71 10.43 1.03
CA TYR A 209 14.47 11.79 1.53
C TYR A 209 13.65 11.77 2.82
N LEU A 210 12.57 11.00 2.86
CA LEU A 210 11.72 10.86 4.05
C LEU A 210 12.50 10.29 5.23
N GLN A 211 13.29 9.23 5.02
CA GLN A 211 14.09 8.63 6.09
C GLN A 211 15.11 9.61 6.71
N ARG A 212 15.80 10.39 5.88
CA ARG A 212 16.79 11.37 6.37
C ARG A 212 16.18 12.55 7.11
N ASN A 213 14.92 12.85 6.88
CA ASN A 213 14.24 14.01 7.47
C ASN A 213 13.25 13.63 8.59
N GLN A 214 13.00 12.36 8.84
CA GLN A 214 12.25 11.89 10.02
C GLN A 214 13.07 11.94 11.31
N ALA A 215 14.41 11.96 11.21
CA ALA A 215 15.32 12.00 12.35
C ALA A 215 15.59 13.45 12.85
N ARG A 216 14.88 14.43 12.35
CA ARG A 216 14.89 15.84 12.79
C ARG A 216 13.50 16.20 13.29
#